data_8afbe0631c125c495b913b69baecb34d
#
_entry.id   8afbe0631c125c495b913b69baecb34d
#
_cell.length_a   1.000
_cell.length_b   1.000
_cell.length_c   1.000
_cell.angle_alpha   90.00
_cell.angle_beta   90.00
_cell.angle_gamma   90.00
#
_symmetry.space_group_name_H-M   'P 1'
#
loop_
_entity.id
_entity.type
_entity.pdbx_description
1 polymer ?
#
loop_
_entity_poly.entity_id
_entity_poly.type
_entity_poly.pdbx_seq_one_letter_code
_entity_poly.pdbx_strand_id
1 'polypeptide(L)'
;MTIQHKEREDRGVFYIKGEHGIISELTYSKDDNAVITIDHTETKIPQEGQGYASKLMAHAVAFAREHHLKINPLCPFAEVQFDRNPEFKDVLA
;
A
#
# COMPACT_ATOMS: atom_id res chain seq x y z
N MET A 1 -10.05 -12.28 -2.89
CA MET A 1 -10.31 -11.03 -3.61
C MET A 1 -9.07 -10.54 -4.32
N THR A 2 -9.26 -10.00 -5.50
CA THR A 2 -8.15 -9.53 -6.32
C THR A 2 -7.75 -8.12 -5.95
N ILE A 3 -6.45 -7.88 -5.80
CA ILE A 3 -5.91 -6.53 -5.61
C ILE A 3 -5.70 -5.92 -6.99
N GLN A 4 -6.24 -4.72 -7.18
CA GLN A 4 -6.09 -3.97 -8.42
C GLN A 4 -5.16 -2.79 -8.20
N HIS A 5 -4.55 -2.31 -9.28
CA HIS A 5 -3.57 -1.24 -9.22
C HIS A 5 -3.82 -0.25 -10.35
N LYS A 6 -3.84 1.02 -10.02
CA LYS A 6 -3.92 2.10 -11.00
C LYS A 6 -2.83 3.11 -10.72
N GLU A 7 -2.18 3.57 -11.77
CA GLU A 7 -1.19 4.65 -11.68
C GLU A 7 -1.57 5.78 -12.62
N ARG A 8 -1.30 7.00 -12.19
CA ARG A 8 -1.49 8.18 -13.01
C ARG A 8 -0.40 9.20 -12.66
N GLU A 9 0.52 9.46 -13.60
CA GLU A 9 1.65 10.35 -13.40
C GLU A 9 2.48 9.88 -12.20
N ASP A 10 2.54 10.67 -11.12
CA ASP A 10 3.33 10.40 -9.94
C ASP A 10 2.51 9.85 -8.78
N ARG A 11 1.26 9.43 -9.01
CA ARG A 11 0.39 8.90 -7.97
C ARG A 11 -0.15 7.54 -8.37
N GLY A 12 -0.45 6.72 -7.35
CA GLY A 12 -1.04 5.42 -7.58
C GLY A 12 -1.91 4.97 -6.42
N VAL A 13 -2.67 3.91 -6.68
CA VAL A 13 -3.52 3.28 -5.69
C VAL A 13 -3.57 1.78 -5.92
N PHE A 14 -3.41 1.02 -4.83
CA PHE A 14 -3.75 -0.40 -4.78
C PHE A 14 -5.08 -0.51 -4.07
N TYR A 15 -6.00 -1.30 -4.61
CA TYR A 15 -7.33 -1.37 -4.02
C TYR A 15 -7.98 -2.73 -4.21
N ILE A 16 -8.96 -2.99 -3.34
CA ILE A 16 -9.78 -4.20 -3.40
C ILE A 16 -11.22 -3.73 -3.60
N LYS A 17 -11.88 -4.30 -4.60
CA LYS A 17 -13.24 -3.94 -4.96
C LYS A 17 -14.22 -5.02 -4.55
N GLY A 18 -15.31 -4.62 -3.92
CA GLY A 18 -16.42 -5.51 -3.60
C GLY A 18 -17.60 -5.25 -4.52
N GLU A 19 -18.76 -5.79 -4.16
CA GLU A 19 -19.98 -5.64 -4.97
C GLU A 19 -20.44 -4.18 -5.09
N HIS A 20 -20.19 -3.38 -4.07
CA HIS A 20 -20.67 -2.01 -3.98
C HIS A 20 -19.56 -0.98 -4.03
N GLY A 21 -18.47 -1.31 -4.69
CA GLY A 21 -17.35 -0.40 -4.86
C GLY A 21 -16.11 -0.81 -4.10
N ILE A 22 -15.19 0.14 -3.94
CA ILE A 22 -13.91 -0.10 -3.27
C ILE A 22 -14.13 -0.33 -1.78
N ILE A 23 -13.60 -1.44 -1.25
CA ILE A 23 -13.71 -1.77 0.17
C ILE A 23 -12.45 -1.48 0.96
N SER A 24 -11.30 -1.44 0.30
CA SER A 24 -10.03 -1.10 0.93
C SER A 24 -9.09 -0.52 -0.11
N GLU A 25 -8.33 0.51 0.28
CA GLU A 25 -7.37 1.13 -0.65
C GLU A 25 -6.14 1.64 0.08
N LEU A 26 -5.04 1.69 -0.67
CA LEU A 26 -3.76 2.22 -0.22
C LEU A 26 -3.25 3.12 -1.34
N THR A 27 -3.06 4.41 -1.03
CA THR A 27 -2.59 5.38 -2.02
C THR A 27 -1.13 5.74 -1.77
N TYR A 28 -0.45 6.10 -2.84
CA TYR A 28 0.95 6.51 -2.77
C TYR A 28 1.27 7.58 -3.80
N SER A 29 2.34 8.31 -3.54
CA SER A 29 2.97 9.18 -4.52
C SER A 29 4.38 8.67 -4.81
N LYS A 30 4.91 8.98 -5.98
CA LYS A 30 6.22 8.50 -6.42
C LYS A 30 7.08 9.71 -6.79
N ASP A 31 8.31 9.74 -6.29
CA ASP A 31 9.24 10.82 -6.59
C ASP A 31 10.26 10.39 -7.64
N ASP A 32 11.18 11.30 -7.98
CA ASP A 32 12.21 11.05 -8.99
C ASP A 32 13.37 10.20 -8.47
N ASN A 33 13.38 9.87 -7.19
CA ASN A 33 14.44 9.12 -6.54
C ASN A 33 14.09 7.65 -6.33
N ALA A 34 13.09 7.15 -7.04
CA ALA A 34 12.60 5.78 -6.92
C ALA A 34 12.06 5.45 -5.52
N VAL A 35 11.41 6.43 -4.89
CA VAL A 35 10.73 6.26 -3.60
C VAL A 35 9.24 6.47 -3.80
N ILE A 36 8.45 5.55 -3.27
CA ILE A 36 7.00 5.76 -3.17
C ILE A 36 6.66 6.07 -1.71
N THR A 37 5.85 7.09 -1.52
CA THR A 37 5.38 7.49 -0.19
C THR A 37 3.94 7.03 -0.04
N ILE A 38 3.71 6.14 0.93
CA ILE A 38 2.37 5.67 1.24
C ILE A 38 1.75 6.72 2.15
N ASP A 39 0.78 7.47 1.63
CA ASP A 39 0.22 8.61 2.34
C ASP A 39 -1.15 8.34 2.94
N HIS A 40 -1.85 7.28 2.51
CA HIS A 40 -3.20 7.02 3.00
C HIS A 40 -3.59 5.56 2.80
N THR A 41 -4.22 4.99 3.82
CA THR A 41 -4.87 3.68 3.72
C THR A 41 -6.26 3.81 4.32
N GLU A 42 -7.23 3.16 3.70
CA GLU A 42 -8.60 3.19 4.17
C GLU A 42 -9.29 1.87 3.89
N THR A 43 -10.04 1.37 4.87
CA THR A 43 -10.90 0.19 4.69
C THR A 43 -12.27 0.56 5.22
N LYS A 44 -13.33 0.22 4.47
CA LYS A 44 -14.69 0.50 4.90
C LYS A 44 -14.98 -0.22 6.22
N ILE A 45 -15.69 0.45 7.11
CA ILE A 45 -15.94 -0.05 8.46
C ILE A 45 -16.47 -1.50 8.48
N PRO A 46 -17.46 -1.89 7.66
CA PRO A 46 -17.93 -3.29 7.68
C PRO A 46 -16.88 -4.32 7.32
N GLN A 47 -15.82 -3.93 6.64
CA GLN A 47 -14.74 -4.83 6.21
C GLN A 47 -13.48 -4.72 7.06
N GLU A 48 -13.47 -3.87 8.08
CA GLU A 48 -12.32 -3.78 8.98
C GLU A 48 -12.14 -5.08 9.76
N GLY A 49 -10.88 -5.38 10.12
CA GLY A 49 -10.56 -6.59 10.86
C GLY A 49 -10.43 -7.84 10.02
N GLN A 50 -10.55 -7.75 8.70
CA GLN A 50 -10.42 -8.89 7.79
C GLN A 50 -9.06 -8.97 7.10
N GLY A 51 -8.13 -8.10 7.45
CA GLY A 51 -6.77 -8.14 6.91
C GLY A 51 -6.61 -7.55 5.52
N TYR A 52 -7.60 -6.83 4.99
CA TYR A 52 -7.49 -6.26 3.64
C TYR A 52 -6.37 -5.23 3.53
N ALA A 53 -6.27 -4.33 4.51
CA ALA A 53 -5.22 -3.31 4.47
C ALA A 53 -3.82 -3.94 4.57
N SER A 54 -3.67 -4.98 5.37
CA SER A 54 -2.39 -5.71 5.48
C SER A 54 -2.04 -6.40 4.17
N LYS A 55 -3.03 -6.94 3.46
CA LYS A 55 -2.81 -7.55 2.15
C LYS A 55 -2.37 -6.51 1.12
N LEU A 56 -2.98 -5.32 1.16
CA LEU A 56 -2.58 -4.22 0.29
C LEU A 56 -1.15 -3.78 0.57
N MET A 57 -0.76 -3.71 1.85
CA MET A 57 0.61 -3.36 2.21
C MET A 57 1.61 -4.38 1.70
N ALA A 58 1.33 -5.68 1.89
CA ALA A 58 2.21 -6.74 1.39
C ALA A 58 2.35 -6.66 -0.13
N HIS A 59 1.26 -6.34 -0.82
CA HIS A 59 1.27 -6.18 -2.27
C HIS A 59 2.13 -4.97 -2.68
N ALA A 60 2.03 -3.86 -1.96
CA ALA A 60 2.85 -2.68 -2.22
C ALA A 60 4.34 -2.97 -2.02
N VAL A 61 4.68 -3.75 -0.99
CA VAL A 61 6.06 -4.17 -0.75
C VAL A 61 6.58 -5.04 -1.89
N ALA A 62 5.78 -5.99 -2.36
CA ALA A 62 6.15 -6.84 -3.50
C ALA A 62 6.35 -6.00 -4.77
N PHE A 63 5.47 -5.04 -5.00
CA PHE A 63 5.58 -4.11 -6.12
C PHE A 63 6.88 -3.32 -6.04
N ALA A 64 7.21 -2.79 -4.87
CA ALA A 64 8.43 -2.02 -4.67
C ALA A 64 9.68 -2.87 -4.94
N ARG A 65 9.70 -4.12 -4.48
CA ARG A 65 10.81 -5.04 -4.75
C ARG A 65 10.97 -5.29 -6.25
N GLU A 66 9.87 -5.57 -6.93
CA GLU A 66 9.87 -5.88 -8.35
C GLU A 66 10.38 -4.71 -9.19
N HIS A 67 10.04 -3.50 -8.80
CA HIS A 67 10.38 -2.30 -9.56
C HIS A 67 11.58 -1.53 -8.99
N HIS A 68 12.29 -2.12 -8.03
CA HIS A 68 13.47 -1.51 -7.40
C HIS A 68 13.18 -0.15 -6.78
N LEU A 69 12.04 -0.07 -6.10
CA LEU A 69 11.60 1.14 -5.40
C LEU A 69 11.80 0.96 -3.90
N LYS A 70 11.88 2.10 -3.20
CA LYS A 70 11.84 2.12 -1.73
C LYS A 70 10.50 2.72 -1.31
N ILE A 71 10.11 2.43 -0.07
CA ILE A 71 8.83 2.91 0.48
C ILE A 71 9.11 3.82 1.66
N ASN A 72 8.51 5.01 1.61
CA ASN A 72 8.41 5.91 2.74
C ASN A 72 7.03 5.72 3.38
N PRO A 73 6.94 5.07 4.57
CA PRO A 73 5.64 4.82 5.20
C PRO A 73 5.18 6.06 5.99
N LEU A 74 4.54 6.99 5.30
CA LEU A 74 4.13 8.24 5.91
C LEU A 74 2.87 8.09 6.77
N CYS A 75 1.90 7.27 6.35
CA CYS A 75 0.68 7.11 7.14
C CYS A 75 0.93 6.19 8.33
N PRO A 76 0.22 6.41 9.45
CA PRO A 76 0.44 5.62 10.67
C PRO A 76 0.27 4.12 10.49
N PHE A 77 -0.69 3.69 9.67
CA PHE A 77 -0.87 2.27 9.40
C PHE A 77 0.36 1.66 8.73
N ALA A 78 0.90 2.35 7.71
CA ALA A 78 2.08 1.88 7.00
C ALA A 78 3.30 1.80 7.93
N GLU A 79 3.46 2.80 8.78
CA GLU A 79 4.56 2.82 9.74
C GLU A 79 4.50 1.61 10.68
N VAL A 80 3.31 1.31 11.21
CA VAL A 80 3.12 0.15 12.09
C VAL A 80 3.40 -1.16 11.36
N GLN A 81 3.01 -1.25 10.09
CA GLN A 81 3.26 -2.46 9.30
C GLN A 81 4.75 -2.72 9.12
N PHE A 82 5.55 -1.69 8.89
CA PHE A 82 7.00 -1.84 8.80
C PHE A 82 7.61 -2.22 10.13
N ASP A 83 7.10 -1.68 11.24
CA ASP A 83 7.58 -2.05 12.58
C ASP A 83 7.30 -3.52 12.89
N ARG A 84 6.16 -4.04 12.47
CA ARG A 84 5.74 -5.41 12.77
C ARG A 84 6.30 -6.45 11.82
N ASN A 85 6.80 -6.04 10.66
CA ASN A 85 7.25 -6.95 9.62
C ASN A 85 8.71 -6.64 9.24
N PRO A 86 9.68 -7.13 10.03
CA PRO A 86 11.11 -6.88 9.72
C PRO A 86 11.52 -7.29 8.32
N GLU A 87 10.81 -8.25 7.72
CA GLU A 87 11.08 -8.70 6.35
C GLU A 87 10.80 -7.62 5.30
N PHE A 88 10.12 -6.52 5.67
CA PHE A 88 9.88 -5.41 4.75
C PHE A 88 11.04 -4.40 4.71
N LYS A 89 12.05 -4.57 5.57
CA LYS A 89 13.14 -3.59 5.68
C LYS A 89 13.93 -3.36 4.40
N ASP A 90 14.00 -4.34 3.53
CA ASP A 90 14.74 -4.21 2.28
C ASP A 90 14.17 -3.13 1.35
N VAL A 91 12.91 -2.78 1.51
CA VAL A 91 12.28 -1.70 0.71
C VAL A 91 12.03 -0.43 1.51
N LEU A 92 12.43 -0.39 2.78
CA LEU A 92 12.24 0.81 3.59
C LEU A 92 13.19 1.92 3.14
N ALA A 93 12.60 3.09 2.85
CA ALA A 93 13.37 4.25 2.45
C ALA A 93 14.11 4.86 3.63
#